data_499424a6e737e357c01ee2f435ff2395
#
_entry.id   499424a6e737e357c01ee2f435ff2395
#
_cell.length_a   1.000
_cell.length_b   1.000
_cell.length_c   1.000
_cell.angle_alpha   90.00
_cell.angle_beta   90.00
_cell.angle_gamma   90.00
#
_symmetry.space_group_name_H-M   'P 1'
#
loop_
_entity.id
_entity.type
_entity.pdbx_description
1 polymer ?
#
loop_
_entity_poly.entity_id
_entity_poly.type
_entity_poly.pdbx_seq_one_letter_code
_entity_poly.pdbx_strand_id
1 'polypeptide(L)'
;MNSIKSIRKDWDLIESLINEKSRVLDVGCGEGDLIQQLEKNLQANVHGVEKDQGMALKGISKGLNITHGDAEKDLFQYANQSFDYVILSQTLQAMIEPKKILTELLRVGSKAIVSFPNFGHWKIRLQLLLLGKMPITEGLPYSWYDTPNIHFFTLKDFENLCKDMNIVIESSIGLTSKGKQFSLNNTLLPKNIITHEAIF
;
A
#
# COMPACT_ATOMS: atom_id res chain seq x y z
N MET A 1 20.67 10.00 -14.32
CA MET A 1 20.23 10.52 -13.01
C MET A 1 19.99 9.30 -12.12
N ASN A 2 20.85 9.11 -11.12
CA ASN A 2 20.72 7.98 -10.19
C ASN A 2 19.48 8.20 -9.34
N SER A 3 18.42 7.46 -9.60
CA SER A 3 17.32 7.35 -8.64
C SER A 3 17.87 6.64 -7.40
N ILE A 4 18.06 7.39 -6.33
CA ILE A 4 18.28 6.81 -5.00
C ILE A 4 17.02 5.99 -4.73
N LYS A 5 17.15 4.66 -4.85
CA LYS A 5 16.09 3.72 -4.50
C LYS A 5 15.80 3.93 -3.01
N SER A 6 14.77 4.70 -2.70
CA SER A 6 14.32 4.87 -1.33
C SER A 6 13.99 3.48 -0.81
N ILE A 7 14.75 3.02 0.20
CA ILE A 7 14.42 1.75 0.87
C ILE A 7 13.01 1.94 1.44
N ARG A 8 12.06 1.20 0.89
CA ARG A 8 10.66 1.20 1.32
C ARG A 8 10.58 0.61 2.72
N LYS A 9 10.37 1.46 3.71
CA LYS A 9 10.35 1.10 5.15
C LYS A 9 9.14 0.26 5.53
N ASP A 10 8.11 0.25 4.69
CA ASP A 10 6.89 -0.54 4.85
C ASP A 10 7.10 -2.02 4.48
N TRP A 11 8.06 -2.37 3.62
CA TRP A 11 8.22 -3.73 3.13
C TRP A 11 8.63 -4.73 4.22
N ASP A 12 9.57 -4.36 5.09
CA ASP A 12 9.98 -5.23 6.22
C ASP A 12 8.80 -5.51 7.16
N LEU A 13 7.93 -4.51 7.32
CA LEU A 13 6.73 -4.66 8.12
C LEU A 13 5.68 -5.52 7.42
N ILE A 14 5.43 -5.30 6.12
CA ILE A 14 4.55 -6.15 5.32
C ILE A 14 5.02 -7.60 5.38
N GLU A 15 6.32 -7.85 5.19
CA GLU A 15 6.92 -9.17 5.30
C GLU A 15 6.63 -9.83 6.66
N SER A 16 6.76 -9.07 7.75
CA SER A 16 6.52 -9.58 9.11
C SER A 16 5.07 -10.00 9.39
N LEU A 17 4.11 -9.57 8.57
CA LEU A 17 2.69 -9.93 8.67
C LEU A 17 2.33 -11.18 7.87
N ILE A 18 3.23 -11.69 7.05
CA ILE A 18 2.98 -12.79 6.11
C ILE A 18 3.65 -14.07 6.64
N ASN A 19 2.92 -15.17 6.61
CA ASN A 19 3.46 -16.47 6.99
C ASN A 19 4.36 -17.03 5.87
N GLU A 20 5.35 -17.84 6.26
CA GLU A 20 6.17 -18.56 5.29
C GLU A 20 5.33 -19.44 4.35
N LYS A 21 5.79 -19.58 3.10
CA LYS A 21 5.20 -20.42 2.05
C LYS A 21 3.75 -20.08 1.68
N SER A 22 3.29 -18.89 2.05
CA SER A 22 1.97 -18.40 1.69
C SER A 22 1.85 -18.10 0.21
N ARG A 23 0.61 -18.18 -0.32
CA ARG A 23 0.25 -17.67 -1.63
C ARG A 23 -0.09 -16.19 -1.49
N VAL A 24 0.61 -15.33 -2.20
CA VAL A 24 0.50 -13.88 -2.07
C VAL A 24 0.19 -13.26 -3.43
N LEU A 25 -0.76 -12.34 -3.48
CA LEU A 25 -1.00 -11.47 -4.63
C LEU A 25 -0.54 -10.05 -4.28
N ASP A 26 0.37 -9.49 -5.06
CA ASP A 26 0.85 -8.10 -4.92
C ASP A 26 0.24 -7.23 -6.01
N VAL A 27 -0.67 -6.34 -5.64
CA VAL A 27 -1.43 -5.46 -6.52
C VAL A 27 -0.74 -4.10 -6.64
N GLY A 28 -0.32 -3.75 -7.87
CA GLY A 28 0.54 -2.60 -8.13
C GLY A 28 1.99 -2.88 -7.73
N CYS A 29 2.50 -4.04 -8.15
CA CYS A 29 3.78 -4.57 -7.69
C CYS A 29 5.00 -3.84 -8.26
N GLY A 30 4.82 -2.91 -9.22
CA GLY A 30 5.91 -2.21 -9.87
C GLY A 30 6.89 -3.14 -10.57
N GLU A 31 8.18 -2.98 -10.30
CA GLU A 31 9.25 -3.85 -10.83
C GLU A 31 9.43 -5.17 -10.06
N GLY A 32 8.56 -5.45 -9.06
CA GLY A 32 8.55 -6.70 -8.29
C GLY A 32 9.59 -6.77 -7.16
N ASP A 33 10.08 -5.65 -6.66
CA ASP A 33 11.10 -5.70 -5.60
C ASP A 33 10.57 -6.31 -4.29
N LEU A 34 9.29 -6.03 -3.91
CA LEU A 34 8.65 -6.68 -2.77
C LEU A 34 8.44 -8.18 -3.03
N ILE A 35 8.07 -8.56 -4.26
CA ILE A 35 7.94 -9.97 -4.67
C ILE A 35 9.26 -10.71 -4.40
N GLN A 36 10.39 -10.18 -4.90
CA GLN A 36 11.70 -10.79 -4.68
C GLN A 36 12.03 -10.96 -3.20
N GLN A 37 11.69 -9.97 -2.37
CA GLN A 37 11.92 -10.01 -0.93
C GLN A 37 11.12 -11.13 -0.27
N LEU A 38 9.81 -11.24 -0.57
CA LEU A 38 8.92 -12.24 0.00
C LEU A 38 9.27 -13.67 -0.47
N GLU A 39 9.60 -13.85 -1.75
CA GLU A 39 10.04 -15.15 -2.28
C GLU A 39 11.34 -15.61 -1.63
N LYS A 40 12.32 -14.70 -1.49
CA LYS A 40 13.62 -15.01 -0.91
C LYS A 40 13.55 -15.30 0.59
N ASN A 41 12.84 -14.49 1.36
CA ASN A 41 12.88 -14.54 2.81
C ASN A 41 11.84 -15.48 3.40
N LEU A 42 10.65 -15.56 2.81
CA LEU A 42 9.52 -16.35 3.29
C LEU A 42 9.25 -17.60 2.43
N GLN A 43 9.96 -17.80 1.32
CA GLN A 43 9.64 -18.85 0.34
C GLN A 43 8.17 -18.78 -0.12
N ALA A 44 7.60 -17.58 -0.12
CA ALA A 44 6.22 -17.34 -0.53
C ALA A 44 6.06 -17.56 -2.04
N ASN A 45 4.88 -18.02 -2.46
CA ASN A 45 4.52 -18.08 -3.88
C ASN A 45 3.79 -16.79 -4.23
N VAL A 46 4.51 -15.85 -4.84
CA VAL A 46 3.99 -14.50 -5.08
C VAL A 46 3.61 -14.31 -6.54
N HIS A 47 2.43 -13.78 -6.78
CA HIS A 47 1.97 -13.31 -8.09
C HIS A 47 1.80 -11.78 -8.04
N GLY A 48 2.31 -11.05 -9.03
CA GLY A 48 2.17 -9.62 -9.15
C GLY A 48 1.20 -9.21 -10.24
N VAL A 49 0.46 -8.12 -10.03
CA VAL A 49 -0.30 -7.42 -11.07
C VAL A 49 0.18 -5.99 -11.14
N GLU A 50 0.61 -5.54 -12.34
CA GLU A 50 1.12 -4.20 -12.56
C GLU A 50 0.53 -3.58 -13.83
N LYS A 51 0.03 -2.34 -13.70
CA LYS A 51 -0.62 -1.61 -14.80
C LYS A 51 0.38 -0.94 -15.73
N ASP A 52 1.52 -0.49 -15.23
CA ASP A 52 2.58 0.07 -16.07
C ASP A 52 3.33 -1.05 -16.79
N GLN A 53 3.22 -1.06 -18.11
CA GLN A 53 3.85 -2.09 -18.95
C GLN A 53 5.37 -2.11 -18.81
N GLY A 54 6.01 -0.94 -18.67
CA GLY A 54 7.47 -0.85 -18.54
C GLY A 54 7.96 -1.46 -17.23
N MET A 55 7.25 -1.19 -16.12
CA MET A 55 7.55 -1.79 -14.82
C MET A 55 7.29 -3.30 -14.81
N ALA A 56 6.14 -3.73 -15.34
CA ALA A 56 5.80 -5.15 -15.45
C ALA A 56 6.86 -5.93 -16.24
N LEU A 57 7.27 -5.43 -17.41
CA LEU A 57 8.29 -6.08 -18.24
C LEU A 57 9.65 -6.17 -17.54
N LYS A 58 10.04 -5.16 -16.76
CA LYS A 58 11.27 -5.23 -15.96
C LYS A 58 11.19 -6.32 -14.90
N GLY A 59 10.07 -6.45 -14.20
CA GLY A 59 9.88 -7.52 -13.22
C GLY A 59 9.89 -8.91 -13.87
N ILE A 60 9.17 -9.07 -14.99
CA ILE A 60 9.19 -10.32 -15.78
C ILE A 60 10.61 -10.68 -16.25
N SER A 61 11.40 -9.69 -16.66
CA SER A 61 12.80 -9.94 -17.09
C SER A 61 13.71 -10.39 -15.95
N LYS A 62 13.33 -10.15 -14.69
CA LYS A 62 13.99 -10.69 -13.49
C LYS A 62 13.54 -12.14 -13.17
N GLY A 63 12.62 -12.71 -13.95
CA GLY A 63 12.06 -14.06 -13.73
C GLY A 63 10.90 -14.09 -12.74
N LEU A 64 10.31 -12.93 -12.39
CA LEU A 64 9.20 -12.85 -11.44
C LEU A 64 7.87 -13.17 -12.12
N ASN A 65 6.95 -13.74 -11.35
CA ASN A 65 5.59 -14.04 -11.79
C ASN A 65 4.70 -12.80 -11.74
N ILE A 66 4.77 -11.97 -12.79
CA ILE A 66 4.02 -10.71 -12.90
C ILE A 66 3.13 -10.74 -14.14
N THR A 67 1.88 -10.32 -13.98
CA THR A 67 0.93 -10.06 -15.06
C THR A 67 0.83 -8.56 -15.30
N HIS A 68 1.02 -8.12 -16.54
CA HIS A 68 0.64 -6.77 -16.95
C HIS A 68 -0.88 -6.69 -17.04
N GLY A 69 -1.51 -5.89 -16.16
CA GLY A 69 -2.96 -5.78 -16.08
C GLY A 69 -3.42 -4.65 -15.16
N ASP A 70 -4.67 -4.25 -15.34
CA ASP A 70 -5.33 -3.25 -14.49
C ASP A 70 -6.14 -3.95 -13.39
N ALA A 71 -5.65 -3.90 -12.16
CA ALA A 71 -6.29 -4.59 -11.04
C ALA A 71 -7.77 -4.21 -10.86
N GLU A 72 -8.16 -2.97 -11.15
CA GLU A 72 -9.55 -2.54 -11.05
C GLU A 72 -10.47 -3.24 -12.07
N LYS A 73 -9.88 -3.80 -13.14
CA LYS A 73 -10.60 -4.51 -14.19
C LYS A 73 -10.39 -6.00 -14.17
N ASP A 74 -9.24 -6.45 -13.64
CA ASP A 74 -8.79 -7.81 -13.85
C ASP A 74 -8.91 -8.71 -12.60
N LEU A 75 -9.05 -8.14 -11.39
CA LEU A 75 -9.16 -8.91 -10.15
C LEU A 75 -10.37 -9.87 -10.17
N PHE A 76 -11.44 -9.55 -10.87
CA PHE A 76 -12.61 -10.44 -10.97
C PHE A 76 -12.30 -11.79 -11.63
N GLN A 77 -11.18 -11.89 -12.38
CA GLN A 77 -10.76 -13.14 -13.02
C GLN A 77 -10.17 -14.14 -12.03
N TYR A 78 -9.71 -13.68 -10.86
CA TYR A 78 -9.19 -14.55 -9.81
C TYR A 78 -10.33 -15.20 -9.03
N ALA A 79 -10.16 -16.48 -8.70
CA ALA A 79 -11.14 -17.21 -7.89
C ALA A 79 -11.18 -16.67 -6.45
N ASN A 80 -12.33 -16.84 -5.78
CA ASN A 80 -12.46 -16.47 -4.38
C ASN A 80 -11.44 -17.25 -3.54
N GLN A 81 -10.82 -16.58 -2.55
CA GLN A 81 -9.89 -17.19 -1.59
C GLN A 81 -8.72 -17.94 -2.27
N SER A 82 -8.31 -17.48 -3.46
CA SER A 82 -7.21 -18.11 -4.21
C SER A 82 -5.82 -17.76 -3.64
N PHE A 83 -5.75 -16.71 -2.81
CA PHE A 83 -4.53 -16.29 -2.11
C PHE A 83 -4.75 -16.26 -0.59
N ASP A 84 -3.67 -16.48 0.15
CA ASP A 84 -3.69 -16.37 1.61
C ASP A 84 -3.59 -14.90 2.04
N TYR A 85 -2.81 -14.10 1.28
CA TYR A 85 -2.67 -12.66 1.45
C TYR A 85 -2.79 -11.93 0.11
N VAL A 86 -3.43 -10.77 0.13
CA VAL A 86 -3.41 -9.81 -0.98
C VAL A 86 -2.85 -8.49 -0.48
N ILE A 87 -1.81 -7.99 -1.14
CA ILE A 87 -1.11 -6.75 -0.77
C ILE A 87 -1.54 -5.63 -1.71
N LEU A 88 -1.84 -4.47 -1.16
CA LEU A 88 -2.03 -3.21 -1.87
C LEU A 88 -1.15 -2.15 -1.21
N SER A 89 0.11 -2.09 -1.63
CA SER A 89 1.10 -1.22 -1.00
C SER A 89 1.24 0.11 -1.74
N GLN A 90 0.95 1.21 -1.04
CA GLN A 90 1.07 2.58 -1.56
C GLN A 90 0.30 2.83 -2.87
N THR A 91 -0.83 2.14 -3.06
CA THR A 91 -1.56 2.14 -4.33
C THR A 91 -3.02 2.58 -4.17
N LEU A 92 -3.61 2.41 -2.97
CA LEU A 92 -5.04 2.71 -2.74
C LEU A 92 -5.43 4.14 -3.12
N GLN A 93 -4.56 5.12 -2.84
CA GLN A 93 -4.81 6.53 -3.14
C GLN A 93 -4.81 6.86 -4.65
N ALA A 94 -4.33 5.95 -5.48
CA ALA A 94 -4.31 6.07 -6.94
C ALA A 94 -5.43 5.27 -7.63
N MET A 95 -6.22 4.50 -6.88
CA MET A 95 -7.35 3.75 -7.41
C MET A 95 -8.54 4.64 -7.69
N ILE A 96 -9.28 4.38 -8.77
CA ILE A 96 -10.48 5.14 -9.16
C ILE A 96 -11.65 4.77 -8.25
N GLU A 97 -11.82 3.48 -7.96
CA GLU A 97 -12.91 2.92 -7.16
C GLU A 97 -12.41 2.20 -5.88
N PRO A 98 -11.93 2.93 -4.84
CA PRO A 98 -11.32 2.33 -3.65
C PRO A 98 -12.22 1.31 -2.94
N LYS A 99 -13.52 1.54 -2.86
CA LYS A 99 -14.48 0.60 -2.25
C LYS A 99 -14.52 -0.73 -2.99
N LYS A 100 -14.58 -0.68 -4.31
CA LYS A 100 -14.64 -1.85 -5.15
C LYS A 100 -13.35 -2.66 -5.06
N ILE A 101 -12.20 -1.98 -5.12
CA ILE A 101 -10.92 -2.66 -4.99
C ILE A 101 -10.78 -3.36 -3.63
N LEU A 102 -11.13 -2.71 -2.52
CA LEU A 102 -11.11 -3.34 -1.19
C LEU A 102 -12.02 -4.57 -1.10
N THR A 103 -13.21 -4.51 -1.72
CA THR A 103 -14.10 -5.67 -1.81
C THR A 103 -13.46 -6.83 -2.57
N GLU A 104 -12.82 -6.54 -3.71
CA GLU A 104 -12.15 -7.56 -4.51
C GLU A 104 -10.90 -8.13 -3.82
N LEU A 105 -10.09 -7.32 -3.14
CA LEU A 105 -8.96 -7.81 -2.35
C LEU A 105 -9.40 -8.85 -1.31
N LEU A 106 -10.48 -8.56 -0.57
CA LEU A 106 -11.03 -9.45 0.45
C LEU A 106 -11.80 -10.64 -0.13
N ARG A 107 -12.27 -10.57 -1.37
CA ARG A 107 -12.84 -11.70 -2.08
C ARG A 107 -11.76 -12.69 -2.54
N VAL A 108 -10.66 -12.15 -3.08
CA VAL A 108 -9.59 -12.94 -3.69
C VAL A 108 -8.64 -13.51 -2.64
N GLY A 109 -8.38 -12.76 -1.57
CA GLY A 109 -7.51 -13.15 -0.47
C GLY A 109 -8.24 -13.47 0.82
N SER A 110 -7.65 -14.33 1.64
CA SER A 110 -8.12 -14.57 3.01
C SER A 110 -7.87 -13.36 3.92
N LYS A 111 -6.77 -12.63 3.65
CA LYS A 111 -6.40 -11.40 4.33
C LYS A 111 -5.91 -10.37 3.30
N ALA A 112 -6.19 -9.10 3.55
CA ALA A 112 -5.65 -7.98 2.78
C ALA A 112 -4.69 -7.16 3.64
N ILE A 113 -3.54 -6.77 3.07
CA ILE A 113 -2.57 -5.86 3.68
C ILE A 113 -2.57 -4.59 2.83
N VAL A 114 -2.98 -3.47 3.41
CA VAL A 114 -3.10 -2.19 2.71
C VAL A 114 -2.19 -1.17 3.34
N SER A 115 -1.28 -0.58 2.58
CA SER A 115 -0.47 0.54 3.05
C SER A 115 -0.72 1.81 2.23
N PHE A 116 -0.65 2.96 2.89
CA PHE A 116 -0.85 4.26 2.26
C PHE A 116 -0.19 5.39 3.05
N PRO A 117 0.18 6.51 2.39
CA PRO A 117 0.66 7.70 3.04
C PRO A 117 -0.50 8.41 3.77
N ASN A 118 -0.24 8.87 5.00
CA ASN A 118 -1.24 9.61 5.76
C ASN A 118 -1.23 11.11 5.40
N PHE A 119 -2.20 11.54 4.63
CA PHE A 119 -2.35 12.97 4.28
C PHE A 119 -2.73 13.86 5.47
N GLY A 120 -3.14 13.26 6.60
CA GLY A 120 -3.39 13.96 7.87
C GLY A 120 -2.16 14.24 8.72
N HIS A 121 -0.94 13.91 8.26
CA HIS A 121 0.31 14.13 9.00
C HIS A 121 0.53 15.61 9.32
N TRP A 122 1.08 15.92 10.51
CA TRP A 122 1.20 17.29 11.01
C TRP A 122 1.98 18.25 10.08
N LYS A 123 3.03 17.75 9.40
CA LYS A 123 3.80 18.58 8.46
C LYS A 123 2.95 19.03 7.27
N ILE A 124 2.10 18.14 6.74
CA ILE A 124 1.18 18.46 5.65
C ILE A 124 0.19 19.52 6.10
N ARG A 125 -0.42 19.33 7.28
CA ARG A 125 -1.38 20.28 7.84
C ARG A 125 -0.74 21.65 8.07
N LEU A 126 0.46 21.70 8.66
CA LEU A 126 1.16 22.94 8.97
C LEU A 126 1.55 23.69 7.69
N GLN A 127 2.08 23.01 6.68
CA GLN A 127 2.43 23.62 5.41
C GLN A 127 1.20 24.20 4.70
N LEU A 128 0.10 23.44 4.67
CA LEU A 128 -1.14 23.90 4.06
C LEU A 128 -1.70 25.12 4.82
N LEU A 129 -1.70 25.10 6.15
CA LEU A 129 -2.20 26.18 6.99
C LEU A 129 -1.37 27.47 6.84
N LEU A 130 -0.04 27.37 6.85
CA LEU A 130 0.85 28.52 6.86
C LEU A 130 1.15 29.08 5.47
N LEU A 131 1.24 28.20 4.46
CA LEU A 131 1.68 28.59 3.12
C LEU A 131 0.53 28.67 2.11
N GLY A 132 -0.64 28.09 2.42
CA GLY A 132 -1.78 28.05 1.50
C GLY A 132 -1.48 27.31 0.18
N LYS A 133 -0.47 26.42 0.17
CA LYS A 133 -0.03 25.67 -0.98
C LYS A 133 -0.03 24.17 -0.68
N MET A 134 -0.34 23.34 -1.70
CA MET A 134 -0.22 21.90 -1.57
C MET A 134 1.23 21.54 -1.18
N PRO A 135 1.40 20.81 -0.08
CA PRO A 135 2.73 20.47 0.41
C PRO A 135 3.39 19.44 -0.50
N ILE A 136 4.70 19.60 -0.70
CA ILE A 136 5.57 18.57 -1.25
C ILE A 136 6.41 18.05 -0.08
N THR A 137 6.25 16.79 0.26
CA THR A 137 6.92 16.14 1.39
C THR A 137 7.44 14.77 0.97
N GLU A 138 8.17 14.09 1.85
CA GLU A 138 8.63 12.71 1.60
C GLU A 138 7.46 11.75 1.31
N GLY A 139 6.32 11.91 2.00
CA GLY A 139 5.09 11.13 1.76
C GLY A 139 4.22 11.66 0.61
N LEU A 140 4.51 12.86 0.09
CA LEU A 140 3.83 13.51 -1.03
C LEU A 140 4.88 14.13 -1.96
N PRO A 141 5.65 13.32 -2.69
CA PRO A 141 6.82 13.82 -3.43
C PRO A 141 6.47 14.53 -4.74
N TYR A 142 5.21 14.51 -5.15
CA TYR A 142 4.77 15.04 -6.44
C TYR A 142 4.15 16.43 -6.31
N SER A 143 4.26 17.24 -7.37
CA SER A 143 3.46 18.44 -7.52
C SER A 143 1.99 18.07 -7.68
N TRP A 144 1.08 18.98 -7.30
CA TRP A 144 -0.36 18.72 -7.37
C TRP A 144 -0.88 18.36 -8.77
N TYR A 145 -0.17 18.78 -9.82
CA TYR A 145 -0.52 18.54 -11.25
C TYR A 145 0.17 17.30 -11.85
N ASP A 146 1.19 16.73 -11.18
CA ASP A 146 1.94 15.54 -11.64
C ASP A 146 1.71 14.31 -10.76
N THR A 147 0.88 14.45 -9.73
CA THR A 147 0.66 13.35 -8.77
C THR A 147 -0.19 12.23 -9.38
N PRO A 148 0.19 10.96 -9.18
CA PRO A 148 -0.69 9.83 -9.50
C PRO A 148 -1.84 9.67 -8.49
N ASN A 149 -1.79 10.39 -7.35
CA ASN A 149 -2.77 10.26 -6.28
C ASN A 149 -4.07 10.96 -6.67
N ILE A 150 -5.15 10.20 -6.73
CA ILE A 150 -6.50 10.70 -7.02
C ILE A 150 -7.23 11.06 -5.72
N HIS A 151 -6.98 10.28 -4.66
CA HIS A 151 -7.64 10.45 -3.37
C HIS A 151 -6.65 10.86 -2.28
N PHE A 152 -7.01 11.93 -1.55
CA PHE A 152 -6.28 12.39 -0.38
C PHE A 152 -7.11 12.07 0.86
N PHE A 153 -6.67 11.11 1.65
CA PHE A 153 -7.39 10.67 2.84
C PHE A 153 -6.44 10.46 4.03
N THR A 154 -7.01 10.42 5.20
CA THR A 154 -6.30 10.24 6.47
C THR A 154 -6.55 8.84 7.03
N LEU A 155 -5.82 8.47 8.09
CA LEU A 155 -6.09 7.23 8.84
C LEU A 155 -7.55 7.12 9.26
N LYS A 156 -8.11 8.21 9.78
CA LYS A 156 -9.49 8.23 10.26
C LYS A 156 -10.50 8.01 9.14
N ASP A 157 -10.23 8.55 7.95
CA ASP A 157 -11.09 8.33 6.78
C ASP A 157 -11.07 6.87 6.36
N PHE A 158 -9.90 6.22 6.36
CA PHE A 158 -9.77 4.80 6.05
C PHE A 158 -10.45 3.92 7.11
N GLU A 159 -10.24 4.20 8.41
CA GLU A 159 -10.92 3.47 9.49
C GLU A 159 -12.46 3.59 9.38
N ASN A 160 -12.96 4.79 9.06
CA ASN A 160 -14.39 5.00 8.83
C ASN A 160 -14.89 4.21 7.61
N LEU A 161 -14.13 4.23 6.52
CA LEU A 161 -14.46 3.45 5.32
C LEU A 161 -14.55 1.96 5.62
N CYS A 162 -13.57 1.39 6.34
CA CYS A 162 -13.60 -0.01 6.77
C CYS A 162 -14.84 -0.31 7.61
N LYS A 163 -15.19 0.58 8.55
CA LYS A 163 -16.40 0.44 9.37
C LYS A 163 -17.66 0.44 8.52
N ASP A 164 -17.79 1.37 7.57
CA ASP A 164 -18.96 1.48 6.69
C ASP A 164 -19.11 0.25 5.76
N MET A 165 -17.99 -0.38 5.43
CA MET A 165 -17.95 -1.61 4.62
C MET A 165 -18.02 -2.89 5.45
N ASN A 166 -18.13 -2.81 6.79
CA ASN A 166 -18.06 -3.93 7.72
C ASN A 166 -16.76 -4.75 7.58
N ILE A 167 -15.66 -4.10 7.25
CA ILE A 167 -14.33 -4.71 7.20
C ILE A 167 -13.72 -4.71 8.60
N VAL A 168 -13.29 -5.87 9.06
CA VAL A 168 -12.60 -6.01 10.35
C VAL A 168 -11.12 -5.71 10.18
N ILE A 169 -10.62 -4.71 10.89
CA ILE A 169 -9.19 -4.38 10.96
C ILE A 169 -8.55 -5.25 12.05
N GLU A 170 -7.75 -6.24 11.66
CA GLU A 170 -7.05 -7.14 12.59
C GLU A 170 -5.83 -6.45 13.23
N SER A 171 -5.12 -5.66 12.44
CA SER A 171 -3.91 -4.95 12.87
C SER A 171 -3.85 -3.57 12.23
N SER A 172 -3.27 -2.61 12.95
CA SER A 172 -3.03 -1.27 12.42
C SER A 172 -1.72 -0.72 12.99
N ILE A 173 -0.78 -0.45 12.08
CA ILE A 173 0.59 -0.07 12.43
C ILE A 173 0.93 1.23 11.72
N GLY A 174 1.45 2.18 12.48
CA GLY A 174 1.94 3.46 11.98
C GLY A 174 3.45 3.46 11.84
N LEU A 175 3.94 4.09 10.77
CA LEU A 175 5.34 4.40 10.57
C LEU A 175 5.58 5.89 10.71
N THR A 176 6.63 6.27 11.44
CA THR A 176 7.13 7.65 11.42
C THR A 176 7.99 7.88 10.17
N SER A 177 8.27 9.14 9.83
CA SER A 177 9.21 9.49 8.74
C SER A 177 10.61 8.87 8.92
N LYS A 178 11.00 8.53 10.16
CA LYS A 178 12.26 7.83 10.46
C LYS A 178 12.15 6.30 10.37
N GLY A 179 10.97 5.76 10.02
CA GLY A 179 10.73 4.31 9.95
C GLY A 179 10.47 3.64 11.29
N LYS A 180 10.28 4.39 12.40
CA LYS A 180 9.92 3.79 13.69
C LYS A 180 8.45 3.34 13.64
N GLN A 181 8.24 2.09 13.99
CA GLN A 181 6.92 1.44 14.04
C GLN A 181 6.24 1.69 15.39
N PHE A 182 4.92 1.77 15.38
CA PHE A 182 4.10 1.82 16.59
C PHE A 182 2.67 1.34 16.28
N SER A 183 2.02 0.73 17.28
CA SER A 183 0.62 0.31 17.16
C SER A 183 -0.31 1.51 17.16
N LEU A 184 -1.21 1.58 16.18
CA LEU A 184 -2.23 2.63 16.12
C LEU A 184 -3.36 2.41 17.11
N ASN A 185 -3.56 1.18 17.60
CA ASN A 185 -4.63 0.85 18.54
C ASN A 185 -4.31 1.29 19.98
N ASN A 186 -3.03 1.34 20.35
CA ASN A 186 -2.57 1.55 21.74
C ASN A 186 -1.79 2.85 21.95
N THR A 187 -1.88 3.82 21.03
CA THR A 187 -1.17 5.09 21.20
C THR A 187 -2.02 6.14 21.89
N LEU A 188 -1.47 6.79 22.91
CA LEU A 188 -2.05 7.98 23.56
C LEU A 188 -1.86 9.25 22.71
N LEU A 189 -0.96 9.20 21.75
CA LEU A 189 -0.69 10.33 20.87
C LEU A 189 -1.75 10.41 19.76
N PRO A 190 -2.02 11.60 19.23
CA PRO A 190 -2.99 11.76 18.14
C PRO A 190 -2.47 11.09 16.86
N LYS A 191 -2.75 9.78 16.74
CA LYS A 191 -2.25 8.89 15.69
C LYS A 191 -2.32 9.48 14.27
N ASN A 192 -3.42 10.15 13.96
CA ASN A 192 -3.63 10.78 12.66
C ASN A 192 -2.69 11.96 12.37
N ILE A 193 -2.02 12.49 13.40
CA ILE A 193 -1.09 13.63 13.28
C ILE A 193 0.35 13.14 13.13
N ILE A 194 0.76 12.12 13.89
CA ILE A 194 2.15 11.67 13.98
C ILE A 194 2.51 10.58 12.96
N THR A 195 1.51 9.83 12.47
CA THR A 195 1.73 8.76 11.49
C THR A 195 2.05 9.36 10.13
N HIS A 196 3.18 8.97 9.56
CA HIS A 196 3.60 9.34 8.21
C HIS A 196 2.98 8.39 7.18
N GLU A 197 3.00 7.10 7.48
CA GLU A 197 2.48 6.01 6.66
C GLU A 197 1.78 4.99 7.56
N ALA A 198 0.72 4.36 7.08
CA ALA A 198 -0.01 3.34 7.82
C ALA A 198 -0.11 2.04 7.04
N ILE A 199 -0.19 0.93 7.80
CA ILE A 199 -0.39 -0.43 7.30
C ILE A 199 -1.54 -1.05 8.11
N PHE A 200 -2.51 -1.60 7.40
CA PHE A 200 -3.71 -2.24 7.92
C PHE A 200 -3.85 -3.65 7.38
#